data_d4de70f3a6e9753b78c0f68e3e0603ad
#
_entry.id   d4de70f3a6e9753b78c0f68e3e0603ad
#
_cell.length_a   1.000
_cell.length_b   1.000
_cell.length_c   1.000
_cell.angle_alpha   90.00
_cell.angle_beta   90.00
_cell.angle_gamma   90.00
#
_symmetry.space_group_name_H-M   'P 1'
#
loop_
_entity.id
_entity.type
_entity.pdbx_description
1 polymer ?
#
loop_
_entity_poly.entity_id
_entity_poly.type
_entity_poly.pdbx_seq_one_letter_code
_entity_poly.pdbx_strand_id
1 'polypeptide(L)'
;MMKRFIIGAMLILGLCSWVKAQKIDVRIRVVDEWNRPLQGVMMRIGGNDDESFLSDKDGMIECRADKGAELNFEKYNQLQRKLKVTGEVMTVKLDKDNRLFELGYDQRVTKENTTAAIDGVSADEMKLSGEINPLNTLYGLIPGLGVYHNGSLPYNSTPDIYVRGMASNQGNKVLVLVDGVEREIGSLNVDEIESVTVLKDAASLALYGNRGTDGVICVTTKRGGNNKMRTHVGYNFTVQTPFRIPGMADAVSYANAVNEALGYDGLAPRYTQADIQALQNGTSPLAIVDWKNQILRKTAFNHDLNLSFDGANERMRYYVFANYTSNRGFFNNTDLNDGYSTQVEMYALKLRTNLEANISPTTMARMNLMGRLMQYQQPTGGTSLANVYNTPVIAAPIYDRNGVWAKNQMFTNPLAVQAANGYGQVLQRTLFADLTIEQDLSMITPGLSAQVRVTYDNSADIADFRTKSYAYSIATPVRDAAGNISDLSYSRYGNDT
;
A
#
# COMPACT_ATOMS: atom_id res chain seq x y z
N MET A 1 13.58 -60.75 56.40
CA MET A 1 12.58 -59.67 56.16
C MET A 1 12.86 -58.77 54.98
N MET A 2 14.10 -58.57 54.57
CA MET A 2 14.50 -57.65 53.45
C MET A 2 14.08 -58.15 52.04
N LYS A 3 14.00 -59.44 51.74
CA LYS A 3 13.60 -59.96 50.43
C LYS A 3 12.09 -59.78 50.12
N ARG A 4 11.22 -59.68 51.13
CA ARG A 4 9.78 -59.43 50.93
C ARG A 4 9.43 -57.96 50.66
N PHE A 5 10.32 -57.01 51.08
CA PHE A 5 10.16 -55.56 50.81
C PHE A 5 10.55 -55.20 49.34
N ILE A 6 11.54 -55.88 48.77
CA ILE A 6 11.98 -55.60 47.43
C ILE A 6 10.99 -56.11 46.37
N ILE A 7 10.29 -57.22 46.63
CA ILE A 7 9.27 -57.75 45.70
C ILE A 7 8.00 -56.87 45.76
N GLY A 8 7.64 -56.31 46.90
CA GLY A 8 6.54 -55.37 47.04
C GLY A 8 6.80 -54.01 46.33
N ALA A 9 8.04 -53.52 46.39
CA ALA A 9 8.44 -52.29 45.70
C ALA A 9 8.50 -52.49 44.18
N MET A 10 8.94 -53.62 43.67
CA MET A 10 8.92 -53.90 42.24
C MET A 10 7.53 -54.14 41.66
N LEU A 11 6.57 -54.65 42.46
CA LEU A 11 5.16 -54.77 42.04
C LEU A 11 4.42 -53.43 42.01
N ILE A 12 4.78 -52.46 42.84
CA ILE A 12 4.22 -51.13 42.83
C ILE A 12 4.82 -50.30 41.69
N LEU A 13 6.11 -50.46 41.35
CA LEU A 13 6.74 -49.84 40.18
C LEU A 13 6.29 -50.42 38.83
N GLY A 14 5.86 -51.72 38.83
CA GLY A 14 5.31 -52.36 37.63
C GLY A 14 3.86 -52.00 37.31
N LEU A 15 3.10 -51.46 38.26
CA LEU A 15 1.71 -51.03 38.05
C LEU A 15 1.57 -49.55 37.61
N CYS A 16 2.67 -48.77 37.64
CA CYS A 16 2.63 -47.37 37.16
C CYS A 16 2.91 -47.21 35.65
N SER A 17 3.19 -48.26 34.89
CA SER A 17 3.63 -48.16 33.51
C SER A 17 2.58 -48.52 32.44
N TRP A 18 1.29 -48.64 32.78
CA TRP A 18 0.26 -48.94 31.77
C TRP A 18 -1.05 -48.18 31.94
N VAL A 19 -0.99 -46.89 32.14
CA VAL A 19 -2.11 -46.04 31.78
C VAL A 19 -1.83 -45.63 30.32
N LYS A 20 -2.24 -46.45 29.35
CA LYS A 20 -2.41 -45.98 27.97
C LYS A 20 -3.41 -44.87 28.02
N ALA A 21 -3.02 -43.64 27.72
CA ALA A 21 -3.91 -42.54 27.54
C ALA A 21 -4.98 -42.95 26.50
N GLN A 22 -6.25 -42.88 26.88
CA GLN A 22 -7.36 -43.31 26.03
C GLN A 22 -7.56 -42.20 24.99
N LYS A 23 -7.29 -42.49 23.70
CA LYS A 23 -7.58 -41.59 22.59
C LYS A 23 -9.10 -41.41 22.51
N ILE A 24 -9.56 -40.19 22.57
CA ILE A 24 -10.96 -39.81 22.42
C ILE A 24 -11.16 -39.10 21.08
N ASP A 25 -12.35 -39.25 20.49
CA ASP A 25 -12.73 -38.49 19.32
C ASP A 25 -13.09 -37.05 19.77
N VAL A 26 -12.39 -36.07 19.26
CA VAL A 26 -12.54 -34.64 19.66
C VAL A 26 -13.07 -33.85 18.47
N ARG A 27 -14.20 -33.16 18.72
CA ARG A 27 -14.77 -32.17 17.79
C ARG A 27 -14.45 -30.77 18.30
N ILE A 28 -13.78 -29.98 17.48
CA ILE A 28 -13.32 -28.65 17.85
C ILE A 28 -13.95 -27.65 16.89
N ARG A 29 -14.65 -26.66 17.45
CA ARG A 29 -15.13 -25.52 16.68
C ARG A 29 -14.23 -24.32 16.91
N VAL A 30 -13.60 -23.80 15.86
CA VAL A 30 -12.74 -22.62 15.92
C VAL A 30 -13.52 -21.41 15.45
N VAL A 31 -13.53 -20.35 16.27
CA VAL A 31 -14.31 -19.12 16.02
C VAL A 31 -13.47 -17.88 16.27
N ASP A 32 -13.87 -16.75 15.67
CA ASP A 32 -13.29 -15.43 15.92
C ASP A 32 -13.87 -14.75 17.19
N GLU A 33 -13.47 -13.48 17.41
CA GLU A 33 -13.94 -12.67 18.55
C GLU A 33 -15.47 -12.44 18.56
N TRP A 34 -16.14 -12.56 17.39
CA TRP A 34 -17.61 -12.42 17.24
C TRP A 34 -18.36 -13.75 17.12
N ASN A 35 -17.71 -14.88 17.49
CA ASN A 35 -18.27 -16.23 17.36
C ASN A 35 -18.54 -16.69 15.91
N ARG A 36 -17.96 -16.05 14.91
CA ARG A 36 -18.05 -16.50 13.51
C ARG A 36 -17.05 -17.62 13.26
N PRO A 37 -17.39 -18.64 12.45
CA PRO A 37 -16.51 -19.75 12.18
C PRO A 37 -15.24 -19.28 11.44
N LEU A 38 -14.09 -19.81 11.83
CA LEU A 38 -12.80 -19.54 11.20
C LEU A 38 -12.37 -20.73 10.36
N GLN A 39 -12.43 -20.57 9.05
CA GLN A 39 -11.92 -21.57 8.08
C GLN A 39 -10.40 -21.49 7.95
N GLY A 40 -9.74 -22.64 7.71
CA GLY A 40 -8.31 -22.72 7.40
C GLY A 40 -7.39 -22.51 8.60
N VAL A 41 -7.91 -22.71 9.83
CA VAL A 41 -7.06 -22.75 11.02
C VAL A 41 -6.39 -24.12 11.08
N MET A 42 -5.06 -24.12 11.14
CA MET A 42 -4.26 -25.32 11.33
C MET A 42 -4.21 -25.67 12.82
N MET A 43 -4.46 -26.92 13.13
CA MET A 43 -4.30 -27.46 14.47
C MET A 43 -3.29 -28.60 14.44
N ARG A 44 -2.33 -28.62 15.37
CA ARG A 44 -1.34 -29.67 15.54
C ARG A 44 -1.46 -30.28 16.93
N ILE A 45 -1.22 -31.60 17.03
CA ILE A 45 -1.27 -32.30 18.32
C ILE A 45 0.17 -32.51 18.80
N GLY A 46 0.49 -32.02 20.02
CA GLY A 46 1.77 -32.24 20.67
C GLY A 46 3.00 -31.60 20.00
N GLY A 47 2.80 -30.69 19.05
CA GLY A 47 3.91 -30.07 18.30
C GLY A 47 4.49 -30.94 17.18
N ASN A 48 3.95 -32.12 16.90
CA ASN A 48 4.31 -32.96 15.76
C ASN A 48 3.64 -32.43 14.48
N ASP A 49 4.43 -32.19 13.45
CA ASP A 49 3.93 -31.77 12.13
C ASP A 49 3.16 -32.89 11.40
N ASP A 50 3.38 -34.15 11.77
CA ASP A 50 2.76 -35.32 11.15
C ASP A 50 1.24 -35.46 11.47
N GLU A 51 0.74 -34.85 12.55
CA GLU A 51 -0.67 -34.85 12.93
C GLU A 51 -1.24 -33.42 12.85
N SER A 52 -1.41 -32.89 11.64
CA SER A 52 -2.00 -31.58 11.39
C SER A 52 -3.41 -31.68 10.79
N PHE A 53 -4.34 -30.86 11.28
CA PHE A 53 -5.74 -30.79 10.88
C PHE A 53 -6.09 -29.37 10.50
N LEU A 54 -7.02 -29.18 9.56
CA LEU A 54 -7.50 -27.87 9.13
C LEU A 54 -8.99 -27.71 9.43
N SER A 55 -9.37 -26.55 9.95
CA SER A 55 -10.78 -26.22 10.13
C SER A 55 -11.46 -26.03 8.77
N ASP A 56 -12.65 -26.60 8.63
CA ASP A 56 -13.50 -26.47 7.45
C ASP A 56 -14.19 -25.09 7.38
N LYS A 57 -15.10 -24.91 6.41
CA LYS A 57 -15.86 -23.66 6.22
C LYS A 57 -16.75 -23.30 7.43
N ASP A 58 -17.14 -24.28 8.23
CA ASP A 58 -17.95 -24.10 9.44
C ASP A 58 -17.07 -24.01 10.70
N GLY A 59 -15.73 -23.90 10.53
CA GLY A 59 -14.75 -23.80 11.58
C GLY A 59 -14.51 -25.10 12.34
N MET A 60 -14.96 -26.26 11.80
CA MET A 60 -14.88 -27.52 12.50
C MET A 60 -13.59 -28.27 12.20
N ILE A 61 -13.05 -28.93 13.25
CA ILE A 61 -11.94 -29.88 13.19
C ILE A 61 -12.38 -31.14 13.92
N GLU A 62 -12.23 -32.30 13.29
CA GLU A 62 -12.42 -33.59 13.92
C GLU A 62 -11.09 -34.34 13.97
N CYS A 63 -10.70 -34.79 15.16
CA CYS A 63 -9.44 -35.50 15.36
C CYS A 63 -9.53 -36.54 16.49
N ARG A 64 -8.55 -37.43 16.56
CA ARG A 64 -8.36 -38.35 17.70
C ARG A 64 -7.16 -37.91 18.51
N ALA A 65 -7.36 -37.56 19.78
CA ALA A 65 -6.30 -37.11 20.65
C ALA A 65 -6.40 -37.73 22.05
N ASP A 66 -5.27 -37.81 22.72
CA ASP A 66 -5.23 -38.23 24.13
C ASP A 66 -5.80 -37.12 25.00
N LYS A 67 -6.58 -37.49 26.03
CA LYS A 67 -7.09 -36.52 27.02
C LYS A 67 -5.92 -35.86 27.73
N GLY A 68 -5.86 -34.50 27.66
CA GLY A 68 -4.73 -33.70 28.18
C GLY A 68 -3.62 -33.42 27.17
N ALA A 69 -3.70 -33.98 25.94
CA ALA A 69 -2.77 -33.62 24.87
C ALA A 69 -2.81 -32.11 24.57
N GLU A 70 -1.67 -31.53 24.24
CA GLU A 70 -1.57 -30.13 23.86
C GLU A 70 -1.98 -29.97 22.38
N LEU A 71 -2.87 -29.03 22.11
CA LEU A 71 -3.32 -28.67 20.78
C LEU A 71 -2.82 -27.26 20.48
N ASN A 72 -2.09 -27.12 19.37
CA ASN A 72 -1.59 -25.85 18.88
C ASN A 72 -2.41 -25.40 17.67
N PHE A 73 -3.12 -24.29 17.82
CA PHE A 73 -3.93 -23.68 16.77
C PHE A 73 -3.14 -22.53 16.14
N GLU A 74 -3.10 -22.50 14.83
CA GLU A 74 -2.42 -21.47 14.06
C GLU A 74 -3.24 -21.10 12.83
N LYS A 75 -3.45 -19.81 12.61
CA LYS A 75 -4.05 -19.29 11.37
C LYS A 75 -3.08 -18.38 10.66
N TYR A 76 -2.56 -18.81 9.50
CA TYR A 76 -1.69 -18.02 8.61
C TYR A 76 -0.47 -17.41 9.32
N ASN A 77 0.11 -18.07 10.30
CA ASN A 77 1.17 -17.52 11.16
C ASN A 77 0.81 -16.21 11.90
N GLN A 78 -0.46 -15.86 11.96
CA GLN A 78 -0.94 -14.60 12.53
C GLN A 78 -1.61 -14.77 13.89
N LEU A 79 -2.35 -15.86 14.07
CA LEU A 79 -3.08 -16.17 15.29
C LEU A 79 -2.60 -17.51 15.82
N GLN A 80 -2.13 -17.56 17.05
CA GLN A 80 -1.64 -18.77 17.67
C GLN A 80 -2.25 -18.95 19.05
N ARG A 81 -2.75 -20.15 19.33
CA ARG A 81 -3.27 -20.51 20.65
C ARG A 81 -2.94 -21.95 20.98
N LYS A 82 -2.52 -22.17 22.22
CA LYS A 82 -2.23 -23.51 22.77
C LYS A 82 -3.30 -23.86 23.80
N LEU A 83 -3.89 -25.02 23.67
CA LEU A 83 -4.90 -25.54 24.60
C LEU A 83 -4.67 -27.03 24.84
N LYS A 84 -5.17 -27.53 25.97
CA LYS A 84 -5.17 -28.98 26.25
C LYS A 84 -6.54 -29.57 25.97
N VAL A 85 -6.55 -30.81 25.49
CA VAL A 85 -7.77 -31.56 25.28
C VAL A 85 -8.49 -31.78 26.63
N THR A 86 -9.66 -31.17 26.80
CA THR A 86 -10.46 -31.25 28.03
C THR A 86 -11.66 -32.14 27.88
N GLY A 87 -12.16 -32.39 26.67
CA GLY A 87 -13.35 -33.18 26.41
C GLY A 87 -13.56 -33.49 24.92
N GLU A 88 -14.63 -34.20 24.59
CA GLU A 88 -14.99 -34.62 23.23
C GLU A 88 -15.47 -33.46 22.34
N VAL A 89 -15.98 -32.39 22.93
CA VAL A 89 -16.42 -31.18 22.21
C VAL A 89 -15.74 -29.95 22.82
N MET A 90 -15.06 -29.18 21.99
CA MET A 90 -14.36 -27.99 22.41
C MET A 90 -14.70 -26.83 21.47
N THR A 91 -14.79 -25.62 22.02
CA THR A 91 -14.82 -24.38 21.23
C THR A 91 -13.54 -23.59 21.49
N VAL A 92 -12.84 -23.23 20.43
CA VAL A 92 -11.59 -22.47 20.49
C VAL A 92 -11.84 -21.12 19.88
N LYS A 93 -11.65 -20.06 20.67
CA LYS A 93 -11.73 -18.69 20.19
C LYS A 93 -10.34 -18.20 19.87
N LEU A 94 -10.12 -17.78 18.62
CA LEU A 94 -8.92 -17.06 18.18
C LEU A 94 -9.31 -15.60 17.98
N ASP A 95 -8.67 -14.71 18.69
CA ASP A 95 -8.94 -13.28 18.67
C ASP A 95 -7.65 -12.48 18.42
N LYS A 96 -7.76 -11.14 18.45
CA LYS A 96 -6.63 -10.25 18.23
C LYS A 96 -5.52 -10.39 19.26
N ASP A 97 -5.86 -10.86 20.46
CA ASP A 97 -4.86 -11.09 21.53
C ASP A 97 -3.96 -12.28 21.23
N ASN A 98 -4.39 -13.18 20.35
CA ASN A 98 -3.59 -14.34 19.89
C ASN A 98 -2.76 -14.02 18.62
N ARG A 99 -2.73 -12.78 18.15
CA ARG A 99 -1.94 -12.36 16.97
C ARG A 99 -0.45 -12.51 17.24
N LEU A 100 0.25 -13.07 16.24
CA LEU A 100 1.72 -13.07 16.21
C LEU A 100 2.21 -11.77 15.58
N PHE A 101 3.11 -11.09 16.27
CA PHE A 101 3.78 -9.89 15.82
C PHE A 101 5.22 -10.23 15.42
N GLU A 102 5.61 -9.82 14.23
CA GLU A 102 6.98 -9.93 13.74
C GLU A 102 7.86 -8.86 14.38
N LEU A 103 8.92 -9.28 15.06
CA LEU A 103 9.93 -8.38 15.66
C LEU A 103 11.12 -8.14 14.73
N GLY A 104 11.23 -8.88 13.64
CA GLY A 104 12.42 -8.97 12.80
C GLY A 104 13.34 -10.12 13.20
N TYR A 105 14.31 -10.41 12.32
CA TYR A 105 15.24 -11.55 12.49
C TYR A 105 14.52 -12.88 12.75
N ASP A 106 13.34 -13.08 12.13
CA ASP A 106 12.44 -14.22 12.30
C ASP A 106 11.92 -14.44 13.73
N GLN A 107 12.05 -13.44 14.60
CA GLN A 107 11.48 -13.47 15.95
C GLN A 107 10.03 -13.04 15.93
N ARG A 108 9.17 -13.82 16.56
CA ARG A 108 7.73 -13.58 16.68
C ARG A 108 7.28 -13.67 18.10
N VAL A 109 6.32 -12.82 18.45
CA VAL A 109 5.79 -12.73 19.81
C VAL A 109 4.28 -12.54 19.77
N THR A 110 3.56 -13.11 20.74
CA THR A 110 2.17 -12.77 20.99
C THR A 110 2.09 -11.60 21.96
N LYS A 111 0.96 -10.88 21.95
CA LYS A 111 0.75 -9.74 22.87
C LYS A 111 0.87 -10.13 24.35
N GLU A 112 0.48 -11.35 24.69
CA GLU A 112 0.58 -11.88 26.04
C GLU A 112 2.04 -12.08 26.51
N ASN A 113 2.96 -12.31 25.58
CA ASN A 113 4.37 -12.62 25.88
C ASN A 113 5.30 -11.42 25.70
N THR A 114 4.77 -10.21 25.53
CA THR A 114 5.59 -9.00 25.40
C THR A 114 5.04 -7.85 26.21
N THR A 115 5.93 -7.06 26.80
CA THR A 115 5.63 -5.77 27.41
C THR A 115 5.88 -4.61 26.44
N ALA A 116 6.40 -4.89 25.26
CA ALA A 116 6.71 -3.88 24.25
C ALA A 116 5.43 -3.31 23.60
N ALA A 117 5.45 -2.03 23.25
CA ALA A 117 4.36 -1.36 22.57
C ALA A 117 4.38 -1.71 21.06
N ILE A 118 3.75 -2.82 20.72
CA ILE A 118 3.66 -3.37 19.38
C ILE A 118 2.20 -3.45 18.97
N ASP A 119 1.90 -3.04 17.75
CA ASP A 119 0.60 -3.24 17.14
C ASP A 119 0.76 -3.65 15.68
N GLY A 120 -0.28 -4.23 15.11
CA GLY A 120 -0.25 -4.65 13.71
C GLY A 120 -1.64 -4.93 13.16
N VAL A 121 -1.69 -5.10 11.85
CA VAL A 121 -2.90 -5.40 11.08
C VAL A 121 -2.64 -6.57 10.13
N SER A 122 -3.71 -7.29 9.83
CA SER A 122 -3.71 -8.32 8.80
C SER A 122 -4.05 -7.74 7.43
N ALA A 123 -3.74 -8.47 6.37
CA ALA A 123 -4.12 -8.11 5.01
C ALA A 123 -5.65 -7.93 4.85
N ASP A 124 -6.45 -8.73 5.55
CA ASP A 124 -7.91 -8.65 5.45
C ASP A 124 -8.45 -7.32 6.02
N GLU A 125 -7.81 -6.78 7.07
CA GLU A 125 -8.12 -5.45 7.60
C GLU A 125 -7.69 -4.33 6.64
N MET A 126 -6.55 -4.50 5.96
CA MET A 126 -6.02 -3.54 4.98
C MET A 126 -6.87 -3.45 3.71
N LYS A 127 -7.42 -4.56 3.23
CA LYS A 127 -8.24 -4.62 1.99
C LYS A 127 -9.51 -3.78 2.04
N LEU A 128 -10.00 -3.44 3.22
CA LEU A 128 -11.23 -2.66 3.38
C LEU A 128 -11.12 -1.24 2.81
N SER A 129 -9.91 -0.70 2.65
CA SER A 129 -9.70 0.67 2.14
C SER A 129 -9.81 0.80 0.62
N GLY A 130 -9.59 -0.28 -0.14
CA GLY A 130 -9.59 -0.27 -1.61
C GLY A 130 -8.42 0.49 -2.25
N GLU A 131 -7.43 0.91 -1.46
CA GLU A 131 -6.23 1.61 -1.94
C GLU A 131 -5.22 0.63 -2.56
N ILE A 132 -4.53 1.08 -3.63
CA ILE A 132 -3.52 0.27 -4.31
C ILE A 132 -2.20 0.25 -3.54
N ASN A 133 -1.80 1.42 -2.99
CA ASN A 133 -0.57 1.52 -2.20
C ASN A 133 -0.82 1.00 -0.78
N PRO A 134 -0.11 -0.05 -0.33
CA PRO A 134 -0.31 -0.63 1.00
C PRO A 134 -0.12 0.36 2.15
N LEU A 135 0.73 1.38 2.02
CA LEU A 135 0.90 2.40 3.06
C LEU A 135 -0.37 3.23 3.27
N ASN A 136 -1.10 3.55 2.19
CA ASN A 136 -2.36 4.29 2.30
C ASN A 136 -3.44 3.46 3.00
N THR A 137 -3.40 2.14 2.87
CA THR A 137 -4.37 1.25 3.55
C THR A 137 -4.19 1.23 5.07
N LEU A 138 -3.01 1.63 5.57
CA LEU A 138 -2.72 1.67 7.01
C LEU A 138 -3.33 2.87 7.73
N TYR A 139 -3.91 3.83 6.99
CA TYR A 139 -4.52 5.03 7.57
C TYR A 139 -5.58 4.67 8.62
N GLY A 140 -5.37 5.11 9.86
CA GLY A 140 -6.30 4.91 10.97
C GLY A 140 -6.39 3.47 11.51
N LEU A 141 -5.62 2.50 10.97
CA LEU A 141 -5.70 1.09 11.40
C LEU A 141 -4.78 0.77 12.58
N ILE A 142 -3.64 1.44 12.70
CA ILE A 142 -2.64 1.13 13.71
C ILE A 142 -2.48 2.32 14.67
N PRO A 143 -2.79 2.17 15.97
CA PRO A 143 -2.61 3.23 16.95
C PRO A 143 -1.16 3.72 17.01
N GLY A 144 -0.97 5.05 16.92
CA GLY A 144 0.35 5.68 16.94
C GLY A 144 1.12 5.65 15.63
N LEU A 145 0.55 5.13 14.54
CA LEU A 145 1.04 5.30 13.17
C LEU A 145 0.28 6.45 12.50
N GLY A 146 0.97 7.53 12.19
CA GLY A 146 0.47 8.62 11.36
C GLY A 146 0.78 8.34 9.88
N VAL A 147 -0.24 8.42 9.04
CA VAL A 147 -0.12 8.28 7.59
C VAL A 147 -0.67 9.55 6.96
N TYR A 148 0.17 10.31 6.25
CA TYR A 148 -0.19 11.58 5.65
C TYR A 148 -0.12 11.46 4.14
N HIS A 149 -1.25 11.56 3.49
CA HIS A 149 -1.37 11.41 2.05
C HIS A 149 -0.93 12.71 1.34
N ASN A 150 0.21 12.68 0.63
CA ASN A 150 0.82 13.85 0.02
C ASN A 150 0.54 14.04 -1.48
N GLY A 151 -0.11 13.09 -2.14
CA GLY A 151 -0.30 13.16 -3.57
C GLY A 151 -1.39 12.24 -4.08
N SER A 152 -1.87 12.57 -5.28
CA SER A 152 -2.94 11.81 -5.94
C SER A 152 -2.56 11.33 -7.33
N LEU A 153 -1.26 11.39 -7.68
CA LEU A 153 -0.79 10.89 -8.96
C LEU A 153 -0.68 9.36 -8.92
N PRO A 154 -1.11 8.66 -9.95
CA PRO A 154 -1.15 7.19 -9.99
C PRO A 154 0.16 6.49 -9.64
N TYR A 155 1.29 7.10 -9.99
CA TYR A 155 2.63 6.55 -9.78
C TYR A 155 3.33 7.12 -8.53
N ASN A 156 2.82 8.19 -7.94
CA ASN A 156 3.40 8.88 -6.79
C ASN A 156 2.33 9.18 -5.74
N SER A 157 1.83 8.13 -5.13
CA SER A 157 0.84 8.18 -4.04
C SER A 157 1.42 7.68 -2.71
N THR A 158 2.76 7.70 -2.57
CA THR A 158 3.42 7.28 -1.33
C THR A 158 3.18 8.33 -0.25
N PRO A 159 2.54 7.96 0.87
CA PRO A 159 2.30 8.88 1.97
C PRO A 159 3.55 9.07 2.81
N ASP A 160 3.63 10.18 3.53
CA ASP A 160 4.55 10.33 4.65
C ASP A 160 4.04 9.53 5.84
N ILE A 161 4.92 8.79 6.50
CA ILE A 161 4.60 7.96 7.65
C ILE A 161 5.42 8.37 8.87
N TYR A 162 4.76 8.39 10.03
CA TYR A 162 5.36 8.76 11.31
C TYR A 162 4.91 7.79 12.39
N VAL A 163 5.84 7.29 13.19
CA VAL A 163 5.53 6.49 14.37
C VAL A 163 5.59 7.40 15.61
N ARG A 164 4.46 7.53 16.32
CA ARG A 164 4.28 8.43 17.47
C ARG A 164 4.50 9.91 17.17
N GLY A 165 4.26 10.32 15.91
CA GLY A 165 4.38 11.70 15.48
C GLY A 165 5.75 12.06 14.88
N MET A 166 5.92 13.33 14.55
CA MET A 166 7.14 13.87 13.96
C MET A 166 8.15 14.17 15.06
N ALA A 167 9.24 13.41 15.12
CA ALA A 167 10.27 13.55 16.15
C ALA A 167 11.38 14.54 15.74
N SER A 168 11.54 14.86 14.46
CA SER A 168 12.60 15.71 13.92
C SER A 168 12.11 16.65 12.84
N ASN A 169 12.60 17.91 12.85
CA ASN A 169 12.35 18.87 11.77
C ASN A 169 13.14 18.55 10.48
N GLN A 170 14.10 17.63 10.54
CA GLN A 170 14.88 17.17 9.38
C GLN A 170 14.24 15.99 8.65
N GLY A 171 13.00 15.63 9.03
CA GLY A 171 12.28 14.46 8.55
C GLY A 171 12.50 13.24 9.44
N ASN A 172 11.51 12.35 9.44
CA ASN A 172 11.57 11.07 10.12
C ASN A 172 11.72 9.98 9.05
N LYS A 173 12.64 9.06 9.25
CA LYS A 173 12.83 7.92 8.35
C LYS A 173 12.45 6.63 9.06
N VAL A 174 11.16 6.28 9.01
CA VAL A 174 10.68 5.00 9.52
C VAL A 174 11.33 3.86 8.73
N LEU A 175 11.95 2.91 9.43
CA LEU A 175 12.56 1.74 8.81
C LEU A 175 11.48 0.75 8.40
N VAL A 176 11.41 0.42 7.11
CA VAL A 176 10.47 -0.58 6.59
C VAL A 176 11.22 -1.85 6.20
N LEU A 177 10.78 -2.97 6.75
CA LEU A 177 11.35 -4.28 6.49
C LEU A 177 10.31 -5.19 5.85
N VAL A 178 10.59 -5.72 4.68
CA VAL A 178 9.78 -6.74 4.01
C VAL A 178 10.48 -8.08 4.15
N ASP A 179 9.85 -9.00 4.85
CA ASP A 179 10.42 -10.31 5.21
C ASP A 179 11.83 -10.18 5.85
N GLY A 180 12.03 -9.12 6.65
CA GLY A 180 13.27 -8.84 7.38
C GLY A 180 14.35 -8.13 6.56
N VAL A 181 14.09 -7.70 5.33
CA VAL A 181 15.00 -6.93 4.46
C VAL A 181 14.45 -5.52 4.25
N GLU A 182 15.30 -4.49 4.32
CA GLU A 182 14.89 -3.10 4.08
C GLU A 182 14.47 -2.92 2.62
N ARG A 183 13.17 -2.68 2.40
CA ARG A 183 12.56 -2.51 1.07
C ARG A 183 11.37 -1.57 1.14
N GLU A 184 11.04 -0.92 0.04
CA GLU A 184 9.86 -0.07 -0.05
C GLU A 184 8.57 -0.90 -0.07
N ILE A 185 7.67 -0.64 0.88
CA ILE A 185 6.36 -1.30 0.94
C ILE A 185 5.48 -0.93 -0.27
N GLY A 186 5.65 0.25 -0.86
CA GLY A 186 4.93 0.67 -2.08
C GLY A 186 5.21 -0.22 -3.30
N SER A 187 6.25 -1.06 -3.25
CA SER A 187 6.49 -2.07 -4.27
C SER A 187 5.57 -3.29 -4.14
N LEU A 188 4.86 -3.45 -3.02
CA LEU A 188 3.98 -4.57 -2.74
C LEU A 188 2.54 -4.30 -3.20
N ASN A 189 1.75 -5.37 -3.29
CA ASN A 189 0.29 -5.34 -3.37
C ASN A 189 -0.28 -5.84 -2.05
N VAL A 190 -1.43 -5.31 -1.61
CA VAL A 190 -2.08 -5.73 -0.36
C VAL A 190 -2.38 -7.23 -0.35
N ASP A 191 -2.69 -7.80 -1.52
CA ASP A 191 -3.00 -9.23 -1.65
C ASP A 191 -1.81 -10.17 -1.44
N GLU A 192 -0.56 -9.69 -1.57
CA GLU A 192 0.65 -10.47 -1.27
C GLU A 192 1.13 -10.31 0.18
N ILE A 193 0.58 -9.34 0.91
CA ILE A 193 0.89 -9.11 2.33
C ILE A 193 0.09 -10.08 3.18
N GLU A 194 0.69 -10.58 4.24
CA GLU A 194 0.04 -11.37 5.28
C GLU A 194 -0.30 -10.50 6.50
N SER A 195 0.69 -9.75 6.97
CA SER A 195 0.55 -8.84 8.12
C SER A 195 1.55 -7.69 8.05
N VAL A 196 1.20 -6.61 8.74
CA VAL A 196 2.07 -5.47 9.00
C VAL A 196 2.14 -5.27 10.50
N THR A 197 3.36 -5.24 11.06
CA THR A 197 3.64 -4.99 12.48
C THR A 197 4.39 -3.69 12.62
N VAL A 198 4.00 -2.84 13.57
CA VAL A 198 4.68 -1.56 13.88
C VAL A 198 5.29 -1.64 15.27
N LEU A 199 6.60 -1.49 15.33
CA LEU A 199 7.40 -1.43 16.56
C LEU A 199 7.56 0.02 16.96
N LYS A 200 7.15 0.37 18.18
CA LYS A 200 6.96 1.77 18.59
C LYS A 200 7.78 2.22 19.78
N ASP A 201 8.38 1.31 20.53
CA ASP A 201 9.12 1.63 21.75
C ASP A 201 10.56 1.12 21.74
N ALA A 202 11.39 1.64 22.65
CA ALA A 202 12.80 1.31 22.72
C ALA A 202 13.06 -0.20 22.93
N ALA A 203 12.18 -0.90 23.63
CA ALA A 203 12.34 -2.35 23.89
C ALA A 203 12.22 -3.15 22.57
N SER A 204 11.21 -2.86 21.74
CA SER A 204 11.05 -3.51 20.45
C SER A 204 12.05 -3.03 19.38
N LEU A 205 12.55 -1.78 19.51
CA LEU A 205 13.48 -1.17 18.56
C LEU A 205 14.96 -1.49 18.85
N ALA A 206 15.28 -2.06 20.03
CA ALA A 206 16.65 -2.35 20.44
C ALA A 206 17.44 -3.20 19.44
N LEU A 207 16.75 -4.11 18.72
CA LEU A 207 17.35 -4.98 17.69
C LEU A 207 17.89 -4.19 16.48
N TYR A 208 17.39 -2.97 16.25
CA TYR A 208 17.70 -2.16 15.06
C TYR A 208 18.68 -1.01 15.37
N GLY A 209 19.00 -0.79 16.65
CA GLY A 209 19.92 0.26 17.07
C GLY A 209 19.49 1.63 16.56
N ASN A 210 20.43 2.43 16.08
CA ASN A 210 20.17 3.79 15.58
C ASN A 210 19.26 3.84 14.33
N ARG A 211 19.15 2.75 13.58
CA ARG A 211 18.28 2.68 12.40
C ARG A 211 16.79 2.61 12.73
N GLY A 212 16.45 2.19 13.95
CA GLY A 212 15.08 2.06 14.42
C GLY A 212 14.54 3.25 15.19
N THR A 213 15.29 4.35 15.34
CA THR A 213 14.91 5.49 16.20
C THR A 213 13.56 6.12 15.87
N ASP A 214 13.21 6.14 14.60
CA ASP A 214 11.93 6.72 14.11
C ASP A 214 10.80 5.69 14.03
N GLY A 215 11.03 4.47 14.54
CA GLY A 215 10.11 3.35 14.46
C GLY A 215 10.45 2.36 13.34
N VAL A 216 9.92 1.15 13.48
CA VAL A 216 10.12 0.08 12.48
C VAL A 216 8.78 -0.51 12.07
N ILE A 217 8.59 -0.69 10.78
CA ILE A 217 7.45 -1.38 10.18
C ILE A 217 7.94 -2.70 9.60
N CYS A 218 7.49 -3.82 10.18
CA CYS A 218 7.77 -5.15 9.68
C CYS A 218 6.58 -5.63 8.85
N VAL A 219 6.82 -5.93 7.57
CA VAL A 219 5.85 -6.48 6.63
C VAL A 219 6.18 -7.93 6.39
N THR A 220 5.22 -8.81 6.64
CA THR A 220 5.33 -10.23 6.34
C THR A 220 4.53 -10.52 5.08
N THR A 221 5.13 -11.20 4.10
CA THR A 221 4.44 -11.61 2.89
C THR A 221 3.87 -13.02 3.02
N LYS A 222 2.82 -13.32 2.26
CA LYS A 222 2.13 -14.61 2.30
C LYS A 222 3.04 -15.77 1.92
N ARG A 223 2.82 -16.90 2.58
CA ARG A 223 3.50 -18.16 2.36
C ARG A 223 2.51 -19.31 2.15
N GLY A 224 2.96 -20.42 1.59
CA GLY A 224 2.10 -21.59 1.45
C GLY A 224 1.68 -22.15 2.82
N GLY A 225 0.40 -22.36 3.01
CA GLY A 225 -0.15 -22.73 4.32
C GLY A 225 -0.98 -24.01 4.36
N ASN A 226 -1.21 -24.70 3.25
CA ASN A 226 -2.12 -25.86 3.19
C ASN A 226 -1.51 -27.03 2.41
N ASN A 227 -1.89 -28.26 2.82
CA ASN A 227 -1.47 -29.48 2.14
C ASN A 227 -2.03 -29.63 0.71
N LYS A 228 -3.09 -28.90 0.35
CA LYS A 228 -3.69 -28.90 -0.99
C LYS A 228 -3.42 -27.57 -1.68
N MET A 229 -3.13 -27.63 -2.97
CA MET A 229 -3.02 -26.43 -3.81
C MET A 229 -4.33 -25.65 -3.81
N ARG A 230 -4.26 -24.36 -3.55
CA ARG A 230 -5.37 -23.41 -3.68
C ARG A 230 -5.01 -22.39 -4.75
N THR A 231 -6.02 -22.02 -5.49
CA THR A 231 -5.94 -20.94 -6.48
C THR A 231 -6.89 -19.84 -6.07
N HIS A 232 -6.40 -18.62 -6.06
CA HIS A 232 -7.22 -17.43 -5.83
C HIS A 232 -7.10 -16.49 -7.01
N VAL A 233 -8.25 -16.02 -7.51
CA VAL A 233 -8.35 -15.00 -8.57
C VAL A 233 -9.12 -13.84 -7.99
N GLY A 234 -8.52 -12.66 -8.02
CA GLY A 234 -9.13 -11.42 -7.58
C GLY A 234 -9.13 -10.38 -8.70
N TYR A 235 -10.22 -9.67 -8.87
CA TYR A 235 -10.29 -8.53 -9.76
C TYR A 235 -10.97 -7.38 -9.03
N ASN A 236 -10.24 -6.25 -8.90
CA ASN A 236 -10.75 -5.03 -8.30
C ASN A 236 -10.90 -3.95 -9.38
N PHE A 237 -12.11 -3.46 -9.52
CA PHE A 237 -12.40 -2.29 -10.33
C PHE A 237 -12.71 -1.12 -9.39
N THR A 238 -11.92 -0.06 -9.47
CA THR A 238 -12.07 1.10 -8.59
C THR A 238 -12.45 2.33 -9.42
N VAL A 239 -13.54 2.97 -9.02
CA VAL A 239 -13.93 4.28 -9.52
C VAL A 239 -13.46 5.33 -8.53
N GLN A 240 -12.55 6.17 -8.94
CA GLN A 240 -12.02 7.27 -8.12
C GLN A 240 -12.73 8.58 -8.48
N THR A 241 -13.11 9.34 -7.47
CA THR A 241 -13.65 10.69 -7.62
C THR A 241 -12.89 11.63 -6.70
N PRO A 242 -12.51 12.84 -7.15
CA PRO A 242 -11.87 13.81 -6.27
C PRO A 242 -12.80 14.18 -5.12
N PHE A 243 -12.37 13.91 -3.89
CA PHE A 243 -13.21 14.15 -2.70
C PHE A 243 -13.39 15.64 -2.42
N ARG A 244 -12.33 16.44 -2.61
CA ARG A 244 -12.37 17.89 -2.33
C ARG A 244 -11.56 18.63 -3.40
N ILE A 245 -12.27 19.26 -4.31
CA ILE A 245 -11.67 20.18 -5.28
C ILE A 245 -12.09 21.61 -4.85
N PRO A 246 -11.15 22.51 -4.50
CA PRO A 246 -11.49 23.90 -4.19
C PRO A 246 -12.24 24.56 -5.34
N GLY A 247 -13.16 25.45 -5.00
CA GLY A 247 -13.81 26.31 -5.98
C GLY A 247 -12.83 27.36 -6.50
N MET A 248 -13.03 27.80 -7.74
CA MET A 248 -12.34 28.97 -8.29
C MET A 248 -13.25 30.19 -8.18
N ALA A 249 -12.65 31.36 -8.00
CA ALA A 249 -13.38 32.60 -8.07
C ALA A 249 -13.97 32.81 -9.47
N ASP A 250 -15.22 33.22 -9.56
CA ASP A 250 -15.82 33.61 -10.83
C ASP A 250 -15.21 34.92 -11.37
N ALA A 251 -15.53 35.23 -12.63
CA ALA A 251 -14.96 36.36 -13.34
C ALA A 251 -15.21 37.73 -12.63
N VAL A 252 -16.41 37.92 -12.10
CA VAL A 252 -16.82 39.17 -11.44
C VAL A 252 -16.17 39.30 -10.07
N SER A 253 -16.19 38.22 -9.27
CA SER A 253 -15.52 38.18 -7.97
C SER A 253 -14.02 38.43 -8.10
N TYR A 254 -13.37 37.83 -9.12
CA TYR A 254 -11.95 38.07 -9.38
C TYR A 254 -11.69 39.54 -9.78
N ALA A 255 -12.47 40.11 -10.72
CA ALA A 255 -12.28 41.50 -11.16
C ALA A 255 -12.46 42.51 -10.01
N ASN A 256 -13.46 42.30 -9.15
CA ASN A 256 -13.68 43.15 -7.96
C ASN A 256 -12.51 42.99 -6.97
N ALA A 257 -12.06 41.81 -6.68
CA ALA A 257 -10.94 41.59 -5.76
C ALA A 257 -9.64 42.22 -6.25
N VAL A 258 -9.37 42.15 -7.57
CA VAL A 258 -8.20 42.85 -8.17
C VAL A 258 -8.32 44.37 -8.02
N ASN A 259 -9.49 44.93 -8.29
CA ASN A 259 -9.71 46.36 -8.12
C ASN A 259 -9.60 46.82 -6.66
N GLU A 260 -10.10 46.01 -5.73
CA GLU A 260 -9.98 46.29 -4.29
C GLU A 260 -8.52 46.29 -3.85
N ALA A 261 -7.73 45.24 -4.27
CA ALA A 261 -6.31 45.16 -3.98
C ALA A 261 -5.53 46.36 -4.53
N LEU A 262 -5.81 46.75 -5.78
CA LEU A 262 -5.19 47.93 -6.38
C LEU A 262 -5.57 49.21 -5.63
N GLY A 263 -6.80 49.31 -5.12
CA GLY A 263 -7.27 50.43 -4.28
C GLY A 263 -6.49 50.56 -2.97
N TYR A 264 -6.16 49.44 -2.31
CA TYR A 264 -5.28 49.44 -1.13
C TYR A 264 -3.87 49.93 -1.43
N ASP A 265 -3.38 49.67 -2.65
CA ASP A 265 -2.07 50.13 -3.12
C ASP A 265 -2.11 51.57 -3.66
N GLY A 266 -3.27 52.26 -3.66
CA GLY A 266 -3.47 53.59 -4.19
C GLY A 266 -3.39 53.66 -5.73
N LEU A 267 -3.59 52.54 -6.40
CA LEU A 267 -3.56 52.43 -7.86
C LEU A 267 -4.97 52.50 -8.46
N ALA A 268 -5.05 52.92 -9.74
CA ALA A 268 -6.32 52.95 -10.46
C ALA A 268 -6.89 51.53 -10.68
N PRO A 269 -8.26 51.40 -10.67
CA PRO A 269 -8.90 50.13 -10.96
C PRO A 269 -8.48 49.56 -12.32
N ARG A 270 -8.25 48.27 -12.38
CA ARG A 270 -7.93 47.57 -13.63
C ARG A 270 -9.16 47.33 -14.50
N TYR A 271 -10.28 47.05 -13.87
CA TYR A 271 -11.57 46.80 -14.52
C TYR A 271 -12.54 47.94 -14.22
N THR A 272 -13.09 48.57 -15.25
CA THR A 272 -14.10 49.61 -15.08
C THR A 272 -15.44 49.02 -14.61
N GLN A 273 -16.37 49.84 -14.14
CA GLN A 273 -17.71 49.32 -13.81
C GLN A 273 -18.43 48.76 -15.05
N ALA A 274 -18.19 49.34 -16.25
CA ALA A 274 -18.69 48.80 -17.50
C ALA A 274 -18.10 47.43 -17.83
N ASP A 275 -16.78 47.21 -17.59
CA ASP A 275 -16.15 45.92 -17.76
C ASP A 275 -16.76 44.85 -16.84
N ILE A 276 -17.02 45.19 -15.56
CA ILE A 276 -17.65 44.30 -14.60
C ILE A 276 -19.09 43.97 -15.00
N GLN A 277 -19.87 44.95 -15.46
CA GLN A 277 -21.21 44.71 -15.97
C GLN A 277 -21.21 43.86 -17.24
N ALA A 278 -20.24 44.04 -18.13
CA ALA A 278 -20.08 43.21 -19.32
C ALA A 278 -19.75 41.76 -18.95
N LEU A 279 -18.93 41.53 -17.91
CA LEU A 279 -18.65 40.17 -17.38
C LEU A 279 -19.93 39.55 -16.79
N GLN A 280 -20.73 40.32 -16.04
CA GLN A 280 -22.01 39.84 -15.47
C GLN A 280 -23.01 39.44 -16.56
N ASN A 281 -23.09 40.22 -17.63
CA ASN A 281 -24.04 40.03 -18.72
C ASN A 281 -23.54 39.04 -19.81
N GLY A 282 -22.29 38.55 -19.68
CA GLY A 282 -21.69 37.66 -20.68
C GLY A 282 -21.35 38.33 -22.01
N THR A 283 -21.26 39.66 -22.05
CA THR A 283 -20.95 40.49 -23.25
C THR A 283 -19.50 40.95 -23.28
N SER A 284 -18.70 40.57 -22.28
CA SER A 284 -17.28 40.95 -22.21
C SER A 284 -16.47 40.30 -23.32
N PRO A 285 -15.52 41.02 -23.96
CA PRO A 285 -14.57 40.42 -24.89
C PRO A 285 -13.56 39.51 -24.19
N LEU A 286 -13.44 39.55 -22.85
CA LEU A 286 -12.63 38.64 -22.08
C LEU A 286 -13.27 37.26 -22.09
N ALA A 287 -12.49 36.26 -22.50
CA ALA A 287 -12.92 34.86 -22.43
C ALA A 287 -12.98 34.41 -20.97
N ILE A 288 -14.06 33.76 -20.59
CA ILE A 288 -14.20 33.10 -19.28
C ILE A 288 -13.93 31.61 -19.46
N VAL A 289 -12.83 31.12 -18.88
CA VAL A 289 -12.39 29.74 -18.99
C VAL A 289 -12.42 29.06 -17.63
N ASP A 290 -13.18 27.98 -17.52
CA ASP A 290 -13.13 27.09 -16.35
C ASP A 290 -11.93 26.13 -16.49
N TRP A 291 -10.74 26.62 -16.10
CA TRP A 291 -9.48 25.87 -16.20
C TRP A 291 -9.54 24.53 -15.50
N LYS A 292 -10.24 24.44 -14.39
CA LYS A 292 -10.41 23.21 -13.62
C LYS A 292 -11.11 22.12 -14.45
N ASN A 293 -12.23 22.45 -15.07
CA ASN A 293 -12.98 21.49 -15.89
C ASN A 293 -12.29 21.20 -17.24
N GLN A 294 -11.45 22.11 -17.73
CA GLN A 294 -10.62 21.85 -18.91
C GLN A 294 -9.54 20.82 -18.61
N ILE A 295 -8.95 20.81 -17.42
CA ILE A 295 -7.79 20.02 -17.08
C ILE A 295 -8.16 18.75 -16.29
N LEU A 296 -9.21 18.79 -15.47
CA LEU A 296 -9.61 17.69 -14.61
C LEU A 296 -10.94 17.09 -15.06
N ARG A 297 -10.97 15.77 -15.13
CA ARG A 297 -12.22 14.99 -15.23
C ARG A 297 -12.74 14.63 -13.84
N LYS A 298 -14.02 14.33 -13.78
CA LYS A 298 -14.72 14.03 -12.52
C LYS A 298 -14.41 12.65 -11.98
N THR A 299 -14.00 11.72 -12.83
CA THR A 299 -13.77 10.30 -12.46
C THR A 299 -12.53 9.76 -13.13
N ALA A 300 -11.83 8.87 -12.44
CA ALA A 300 -10.78 8.03 -12.98
C ALA A 300 -11.05 6.56 -12.63
N PHE A 301 -10.46 5.65 -13.40
CA PHE A 301 -10.72 4.23 -13.28
C PHE A 301 -9.41 3.47 -13.07
N ASN A 302 -9.42 2.54 -12.12
CA ASN A 302 -8.31 1.65 -11.86
C ASN A 302 -8.75 0.20 -11.97
N HIS A 303 -7.85 -0.63 -12.48
CA HIS A 303 -8.01 -2.07 -12.59
C HIS A 303 -6.85 -2.76 -11.88
N ASP A 304 -7.17 -3.74 -11.05
CA ASP A 304 -6.19 -4.55 -10.36
C ASP A 304 -6.60 -6.02 -10.44
N LEU A 305 -5.82 -6.81 -11.17
CA LEU A 305 -6.03 -8.23 -11.38
C LEU A 305 -4.98 -9.01 -10.60
N ASN A 306 -5.43 -9.90 -9.72
CA ASN A 306 -4.60 -10.70 -8.84
C ASN A 306 -4.84 -12.18 -9.08
N LEU A 307 -3.77 -12.95 -9.20
CA LEU A 307 -3.78 -14.38 -9.31
C LEU A 307 -2.78 -14.95 -8.32
N SER A 308 -3.20 -15.86 -7.45
CA SER A 308 -2.27 -16.55 -6.57
C SER A 308 -2.51 -18.06 -6.53
N PHE A 309 -1.40 -18.77 -6.30
CA PHE A 309 -1.35 -20.21 -6.09
C PHE A 309 -0.59 -20.45 -4.81
N ASP A 310 -1.16 -21.17 -3.88
CA ASP A 310 -0.47 -21.59 -2.67
C ASP A 310 -0.70 -23.08 -2.39
N GLY A 311 0.29 -23.69 -1.76
CA GLY A 311 0.20 -25.08 -1.36
C GLY A 311 1.38 -25.48 -0.49
N ALA A 312 1.22 -26.63 0.16
CA ALA A 312 2.29 -27.24 0.96
C ALA A 312 2.21 -28.76 0.88
N ASN A 313 3.35 -29.39 1.10
CA ASN A 313 3.47 -30.81 1.43
C ASN A 313 4.47 -30.93 2.58
N GLU A 314 4.80 -32.16 3.00
CA GLU A 314 5.72 -32.44 4.11
C GLU A 314 7.12 -31.80 3.94
N ARG A 315 7.55 -31.56 2.70
CA ARG A 315 8.90 -31.07 2.39
C ARG A 315 8.95 -29.64 1.89
N MET A 316 7.85 -29.13 1.34
CA MET A 316 7.88 -27.86 0.62
C MET A 316 6.57 -27.10 0.82
N ARG A 317 6.68 -25.77 1.01
CA ARG A 317 5.58 -24.81 0.97
C ARG A 317 5.87 -23.78 -0.11
N TYR A 318 4.86 -23.40 -0.86
CA TYR A 318 5.03 -22.39 -1.91
C TYR A 318 3.84 -21.44 -1.96
N TYR A 319 4.14 -20.22 -2.29
CA TYR A 319 3.17 -19.16 -2.63
C TYR A 319 3.67 -18.47 -3.88
N VAL A 320 2.84 -18.42 -4.92
CA VAL A 320 3.10 -17.71 -6.18
C VAL A 320 2.00 -16.69 -6.35
N PHE A 321 2.37 -15.47 -6.68
CA PHE A 321 1.46 -14.36 -6.88
C PHE A 321 1.82 -13.61 -8.16
N ALA A 322 0.82 -13.38 -9.01
CA ALA A 322 0.92 -12.53 -10.19
C ALA A 322 -0.12 -11.42 -10.09
N ASN A 323 0.29 -10.20 -10.40
CA ASN A 323 -0.58 -9.03 -10.34
C ASN A 323 -0.38 -8.18 -11.60
N TYR A 324 -1.48 -7.68 -12.13
CA TYR A 324 -1.50 -6.63 -13.13
C TYR A 324 -2.32 -5.46 -12.61
N THR A 325 -1.72 -4.28 -12.55
CA THR A 325 -2.37 -3.03 -12.13
C THR A 325 -2.37 -2.04 -13.28
N SER A 326 -3.51 -1.42 -13.54
CA SER A 326 -3.66 -0.28 -14.46
C SER A 326 -4.34 0.86 -13.70
N ASN A 327 -3.66 1.99 -13.61
CA ASN A 327 -4.16 3.17 -12.91
C ASN A 327 -4.09 4.39 -13.83
N ARG A 328 -5.21 5.07 -14.01
CA ARG A 328 -5.34 6.22 -14.90
C ARG A 328 -5.68 7.47 -14.09
N GLY A 329 -4.94 8.55 -14.34
CA GLY A 329 -5.11 9.82 -13.63
C GLY A 329 -6.34 10.62 -14.06
N PHE A 330 -6.53 11.76 -13.40
CA PHE A 330 -7.70 12.63 -13.56
C PHE A 330 -7.57 13.68 -14.67
N PHE A 331 -6.56 13.61 -15.54
CA PHE A 331 -6.42 14.65 -16.56
C PHE A 331 -7.41 14.47 -17.70
N ASN A 332 -7.94 15.61 -18.15
CA ASN A 332 -8.82 15.75 -19.29
C ASN A 332 -8.04 16.38 -20.46
N ASN A 333 -8.60 16.34 -21.67
CA ASN A 333 -7.99 16.96 -22.84
C ASN A 333 -6.52 16.60 -23.08
N THR A 334 -6.19 15.32 -22.87
CA THR A 334 -4.82 14.80 -22.96
C THR A 334 -4.36 14.45 -24.37
N ASP A 335 -5.26 14.56 -25.35
CA ASP A 335 -5.05 14.17 -26.76
C ASP A 335 -5.05 15.38 -27.71
N LEU A 336 -4.90 16.62 -27.18
CA LEU A 336 -4.92 17.87 -27.92
C LEU A 336 -3.61 18.20 -28.64
N ASN A 337 -2.85 17.19 -29.02
CA ASN A 337 -1.54 17.33 -29.66
C ASN A 337 -1.36 16.28 -30.76
N ASP A 338 -0.28 16.41 -31.55
CA ASP A 338 -0.02 15.60 -32.73
C ASP A 338 0.43 14.18 -32.38
N GLY A 339 -0.47 13.34 -31.90
CA GLY A 339 -0.29 11.89 -31.88
C GLY A 339 0.31 11.28 -30.61
N TYR A 340 0.34 11.99 -29.47
CA TYR A 340 0.69 11.41 -28.17
C TYR A 340 -0.32 11.80 -27.09
N SER A 341 -0.44 10.99 -26.04
CA SER A 341 -1.25 11.31 -24.87
C SER A 341 -0.39 11.90 -23.77
N THR A 342 -0.88 12.96 -23.12
CA THR A 342 -0.28 13.54 -21.91
C THR A 342 -0.99 13.07 -20.65
N GLN A 343 -1.81 12.01 -20.74
CA GLN A 343 -2.45 11.42 -19.57
C GLN A 343 -1.42 10.88 -18.60
N VAL A 344 -1.68 11.07 -17.32
CA VAL A 344 -0.94 10.37 -16.28
C VAL A 344 -1.51 8.96 -16.16
N GLU A 345 -0.68 7.98 -16.53
CA GLU A 345 -1.07 6.56 -16.53
C GLU A 345 0.06 5.73 -15.92
N MET A 346 -0.32 4.67 -15.22
CA MET A 346 0.60 3.69 -14.68
C MET A 346 0.11 2.27 -15.00
N TYR A 347 1.02 1.45 -15.48
CA TYR A 347 0.82 0.02 -15.67
C TYR A 347 1.91 -0.73 -14.93
N ALA A 348 1.53 -1.74 -14.16
CA ALA A 348 2.49 -2.57 -13.45
C ALA A 348 2.16 -4.04 -13.62
N LEU A 349 3.18 -4.83 -13.91
CA LEU A 349 3.15 -6.29 -13.88
C LEU A 349 4.10 -6.75 -12.78
N LYS A 350 3.62 -7.58 -11.87
CA LYS A 350 4.39 -8.12 -10.75
C LYS A 350 4.26 -9.63 -10.68
N LEU A 351 5.36 -10.27 -10.35
CA LEU A 351 5.43 -11.69 -10.03
C LEU A 351 6.19 -11.88 -8.73
N ARG A 352 5.61 -12.60 -7.77
CA ARG A 352 6.28 -13.03 -6.53
C ARG A 352 6.23 -14.53 -6.40
N THR A 353 7.32 -15.10 -5.89
CA THR A 353 7.39 -16.52 -5.49
C THR A 353 8.06 -16.59 -4.14
N ASN A 354 7.36 -17.14 -3.14
CA ASN A 354 7.91 -17.47 -1.84
C ASN A 354 7.92 -19.00 -1.72
N LEU A 355 9.08 -19.55 -1.49
CA LEU A 355 9.33 -20.99 -1.39
C LEU A 355 10.01 -21.31 -0.07
N GLU A 356 9.51 -22.31 0.66
CA GLU A 356 10.16 -22.90 1.82
C GLU A 356 10.33 -24.39 1.56
N ALA A 357 11.52 -24.91 1.80
CA ALA A 357 11.82 -26.32 1.58
C ALA A 357 12.65 -26.88 2.75
N ASN A 358 12.19 -28.00 3.32
CA ASN A 358 12.97 -28.81 4.24
C ASN A 358 13.94 -29.67 3.41
N ILE A 359 15.19 -29.24 3.31
CA ILE A 359 16.26 -29.95 2.58
C ILE A 359 16.63 -31.22 3.31
N SER A 360 16.65 -31.16 4.64
CA SER A 360 16.84 -32.30 5.54
C SER A 360 15.94 -32.12 6.78
N PRO A 361 15.84 -33.11 7.68
CA PRO A 361 15.10 -32.93 8.94
C PRO A 361 15.62 -31.79 9.82
N THR A 362 16.85 -31.34 9.62
CA THR A 362 17.52 -30.30 10.41
C THR A 362 17.85 -29.04 9.59
N THR A 363 17.59 -29.04 8.27
CA THR A 363 17.97 -27.94 7.39
C THR A 363 16.76 -27.43 6.60
N MET A 364 16.42 -26.18 6.75
CA MET A 364 15.38 -25.50 6.00
C MET A 364 15.98 -24.41 5.11
N ALA A 365 15.50 -24.32 3.87
CA ALA A 365 15.80 -23.21 2.96
C ALA A 365 14.53 -22.43 2.65
N ARG A 366 14.62 -21.10 2.69
CA ARG A 366 13.58 -20.17 2.25
C ARG A 366 14.11 -19.31 1.12
N MET A 367 13.34 -19.18 0.05
CA MET A 367 13.63 -18.31 -1.07
C MET A 367 12.44 -17.40 -1.31
N ASN A 368 12.66 -16.09 -1.34
CA ASN A 368 11.68 -15.10 -1.76
C ASN A 368 12.22 -14.40 -3.01
N LEU A 369 11.41 -14.39 -4.05
CA LEU A 369 11.73 -13.74 -5.32
C LEU A 369 10.56 -12.84 -5.72
N MET A 370 10.84 -11.57 -6.07
CA MET A 370 9.85 -10.65 -6.61
C MET A 370 10.43 -9.88 -7.78
N GLY A 371 9.74 -9.95 -8.91
CA GLY A 371 10.00 -9.13 -10.09
C GLY A 371 8.82 -8.17 -10.34
N ARG A 372 9.12 -6.89 -10.63
CA ARG A 372 8.11 -5.89 -11.03
C ARG A 372 8.61 -5.14 -12.25
N LEU A 373 7.73 -4.99 -13.23
CA LEU A 373 7.85 -4.06 -14.33
C LEU A 373 6.75 -3.01 -14.17
N MET A 374 7.11 -1.76 -14.01
CA MET A 374 6.17 -0.66 -13.88
C MET A 374 6.50 0.40 -14.93
N GLN A 375 5.52 0.75 -15.73
CA GLN A 375 5.61 1.85 -16.69
C GLN A 375 4.64 2.93 -16.24
N TYR A 376 5.13 4.16 -16.16
CA TYR A 376 4.26 5.32 -15.97
C TYR A 376 4.58 6.42 -16.95
N GLN A 377 3.56 7.22 -17.27
CA GLN A 377 3.62 8.33 -18.19
C GLN A 377 3.08 9.58 -17.51
N GLN A 378 3.65 10.73 -17.87
CA GLN A 378 3.24 12.05 -17.36
C GLN A 378 3.55 13.15 -18.38
N PRO A 379 2.86 14.30 -18.33
CA PRO A 379 3.25 15.47 -19.13
C PRO A 379 4.60 16.03 -18.66
N THR A 380 5.47 16.42 -19.60
CA THR A 380 6.79 17.03 -19.27
C THR A 380 6.68 18.46 -18.75
N GLY A 381 5.65 19.21 -19.16
CA GLY A 381 5.42 20.57 -18.70
C GLY A 381 5.02 20.68 -17.23
N GLY A 382 4.80 19.55 -16.58
CA GLY A 382 4.33 19.48 -15.21
C GLY A 382 2.89 20.01 -15.09
N THR A 383 1.98 19.19 -14.62
CA THR A 383 0.64 19.64 -14.26
C THR A 383 0.60 19.88 -12.77
N SER A 384 1.14 21.01 -12.35
CA SER A 384 0.87 21.45 -11.00
C SER A 384 -0.59 21.88 -10.95
N LEU A 385 -1.41 21.24 -10.12
CA LEU A 385 -2.75 21.72 -9.80
C LEU A 385 -2.70 23.19 -9.33
N ALA A 386 -1.57 23.61 -8.73
CA ALA A 386 -1.32 24.99 -8.38
C ALA A 386 -1.43 25.94 -9.60
N ASN A 387 -0.94 25.55 -10.77
CA ASN A 387 -1.06 26.37 -11.98
C ASN A 387 -2.52 26.55 -12.40
N VAL A 388 -3.37 25.54 -12.20
CA VAL A 388 -4.81 25.60 -12.48
C VAL A 388 -5.47 26.61 -11.57
N TYR A 389 -5.20 26.54 -10.26
CA TYR A 389 -5.81 27.43 -9.27
C TYR A 389 -5.23 28.84 -9.26
N ASN A 390 -3.98 29.01 -9.65
CA ASN A 390 -3.34 30.31 -9.74
C ASN A 390 -3.69 31.08 -11.03
N THR A 391 -4.33 30.42 -12.02
CA THR A 391 -4.73 31.07 -13.27
C THR A 391 -6.18 31.55 -13.19
N PRO A 392 -6.44 32.86 -13.19
CA PRO A 392 -7.78 33.39 -13.16
C PRO A 392 -8.64 32.93 -14.35
N VAL A 393 -9.96 32.82 -14.15
CA VAL A 393 -10.88 32.39 -15.20
C VAL A 393 -10.93 33.34 -16.40
N ILE A 394 -10.55 34.62 -16.21
CA ILE A 394 -10.47 35.65 -17.26
C ILE A 394 -9.06 36.00 -17.69
N ALA A 395 -8.08 35.13 -17.37
CA ALA A 395 -6.67 35.40 -17.68
C ALA A 395 -6.41 35.51 -19.20
N ALA A 396 -6.92 34.57 -19.96
CA ALA A 396 -6.78 34.48 -21.42
C ALA A 396 -7.80 33.45 -21.97
N PRO A 397 -8.15 33.52 -23.28
CA PRO A 397 -8.81 32.41 -23.95
C PRO A 397 -7.87 31.19 -24.05
N ILE A 398 -8.42 29.99 -24.35
CA ILE A 398 -7.61 28.80 -24.59
C ILE A 398 -6.76 28.97 -25.85
N TYR A 399 -7.40 29.47 -26.92
CA TYR A 399 -6.78 29.74 -28.22
C TYR A 399 -7.05 31.17 -28.66
N ASP A 400 -6.17 31.73 -29.47
CA ASP A 400 -6.42 32.96 -30.21
C ASP A 400 -7.38 32.69 -31.40
N ARG A 401 -7.66 33.75 -32.18
CA ARG A 401 -8.55 33.67 -33.35
C ARG A 401 -8.05 32.79 -34.49
N ASN A 402 -6.76 32.44 -34.46
CA ASN A 402 -6.08 31.59 -35.47
C ASN A 402 -5.84 30.16 -34.94
N GLY A 403 -6.37 29.80 -33.77
CA GLY A 403 -6.20 28.48 -33.18
C GLY A 403 -4.85 28.27 -32.48
N VAL A 404 -4.06 29.32 -32.26
CA VAL A 404 -2.81 29.25 -31.53
C VAL A 404 -3.09 29.35 -30.03
N TRP A 405 -2.38 28.60 -29.21
CA TRP A 405 -2.49 28.66 -27.75
C TRP A 405 -2.37 30.10 -27.24
N ALA A 406 -3.30 30.55 -26.41
CA ALA A 406 -3.27 31.91 -25.90
C ALA A 406 -2.96 31.93 -24.40
N LYS A 407 -2.22 32.96 -23.99
CA LYS A 407 -1.93 33.29 -22.59
C LYS A 407 -1.94 34.81 -22.40
N ASN A 408 -1.88 35.30 -21.17
CA ASN A 408 -1.55 36.73 -20.96
C ASN A 408 -0.09 36.90 -20.49
N GLN A 409 0.31 38.13 -20.19
CA GLN A 409 1.69 38.43 -19.76
C GLN A 409 2.02 37.83 -18.38
N MET A 410 1.03 37.65 -17.50
CA MET A 410 1.22 37.25 -16.11
C MET A 410 1.02 35.75 -15.88
N PHE A 411 0.10 35.13 -16.62
CA PHE A 411 -0.33 33.76 -16.40
C PHE A 411 -0.09 32.91 -17.65
N THR A 412 0.43 31.70 -17.46
CA THR A 412 0.51 30.70 -18.51
C THR A 412 -0.87 30.08 -18.78
N ASN A 413 -1.05 29.46 -19.95
CA ASN A 413 -2.21 28.65 -20.24
C ASN A 413 -1.99 27.25 -19.63
N PRO A 414 -2.72 26.86 -18.57
CA PRO A 414 -2.48 25.59 -17.90
C PRO A 414 -2.75 24.37 -18.79
N LEU A 415 -3.70 24.50 -19.73
CA LEU A 415 -4.04 23.43 -20.67
C LEU A 415 -2.92 23.26 -21.73
N ALA A 416 -2.36 24.36 -22.24
CA ALA A 416 -1.23 24.33 -23.16
C ALA A 416 0.01 23.70 -22.50
N VAL A 417 0.29 24.06 -21.26
CA VAL A 417 1.40 23.47 -20.48
C VAL A 417 1.22 21.96 -20.33
N GLN A 418 0.00 21.51 -20.07
CA GLN A 418 -0.29 20.07 -19.96
C GLN A 418 -0.20 19.36 -21.32
N ALA A 419 -0.83 19.91 -22.34
CA ALA A 419 -1.06 19.19 -23.61
C ALA A 419 0.10 19.35 -24.61
N ALA A 420 0.79 20.51 -24.63
CA ALA A 420 1.71 20.87 -25.71
C ALA A 420 3.21 20.74 -25.41
N ASN A 421 3.59 20.61 -24.13
CA ASN A 421 5.00 20.55 -23.74
C ASN A 421 5.68 19.18 -23.93
N GLY A 422 4.96 18.18 -24.42
CA GLY A 422 5.47 16.83 -24.56
C GLY A 422 5.11 15.90 -23.40
N TYR A 423 5.72 14.72 -23.37
CA TYR A 423 5.46 13.70 -22.37
C TYR A 423 6.75 13.04 -21.89
N GLY A 424 6.72 12.54 -20.67
CA GLY A 424 7.75 11.69 -20.08
C GLY A 424 7.22 10.30 -19.81
N GLN A 425 7.99 9.30 -20.17
CA GLN A 425 7.70 7.91 -19.91
C GLN A 425 8.85 7.27 -19.14
N VAL A 426 8.54 6.56 -18.06
CA VAL A 426 9.53 5.85 -17.26
C VAL A 426 9.15 4.39 -17.15
N LEU A 427 10.09 3.52 -17.48
CA LEU A 427 10.00 2.07 -17.25
C LEU A 427 10.90 1.73 -16.07
N GLN A 428 10.28 1.36 -14.95
CA GLN A 428 10.97 0.89 -13.75
C GLN A 428 10.98 -0.64 -13.74
N ARG A 429 12.16 -1.22 -13.51
CA ARG A 429 12.37 -2.64 -13.32
C ARG A 429 12.89 -2.87 -11.92
N THR A 430 12.21 -3.73 -11.15
CA THR A 430 12.61 -4.05 -9.78
C THR A 430 12.73 -5.55 -9.65
N LEU A 431 13.82 -6.02 -9.06
CA LEU A 431 14.06 -7.42 -8.69
C LEU A 431 14.50 -7.47 -7.24
N PHE A 432 13.75 -8.19 -6.41
CA PHE A 432 14.13 -8.53 -5.04
C PHE A 432 14.29 -10.04 -4.94
N ALA A 433 15.42 -10.47 -4.41
CA ALA A 433 15.72 -11.88 -4.20
C ALA A 433 16.39 -12.07 -2.85
N ASP A 434 15.93 -13.02 -2.07
CA ASP A 434 16.60 -13.46 -0.86
C ASP A 434 16.53 -14.96 -0.69
N LEU A 435 17.64 -15.51 -0.20
CA LEU A 435 17.78 -16.90 0.17
C LEU A 435 18.23 -16.98 1.63
N THR A 436 17.45 -17.68 2.43
CA THR A 436 17.76 -17.94 3.83
C THR A 436 17.95 -19.46 4.01
N ILE A 437 19.02 -19.86 4.65
CA ILE A 437 19.27 -21.23 5.06
C ILE A 437 19.33 -21.24 6.59
N GLU A 438 18.50 -22.07 7.20
CA GLU A 438 18.44 -22.29 8.63
C GLU A 438 18.82 -23.74 8.94
N GLN A 439 19.74 -23.90 9.91
CA GLN A 439 20.22 -25.17 10.38
C GLN A 439 19.89 -25.36 11.86
N ASP A 440 19.10 -26.38 12.18
CA ASP A 440 18.91 -26.81 13.56
C ASP A 440 20.19 -27.49 14.06
N LEU A 441 20.74 -27.00 15.15
CA LEU A 441 21.94 -27.50 15.82
C LEU A 441 21.60 -28.09 17.19
N SER A 442 20.35 -28.52 17.41
CA SER A 442 19.90 -29.14 18.66
C SER A 442 20.69 -30.38 19.06
N MET A 443 21.38 -31.00 18.10
CA MET A 443 22.34 -32.09 18.36
C MET A 443 23.55 -31.63 19.20
N ILE A 444 23.89 -30.34 19.18
CA ILE A 444 24.98 -29.77 19.99
C ILE A 444 24.40 -29.30 21.32
N THR A 445 23.32 -28.49 21.26
CA THR A 445 22.62 -27.96 22.44
C THR A 445 21.15 -27.79 22.09
N PRO A 446 20.21 -28.32 22.91
CA PRO A 446 18.78 -28.14 22.66
C PRO A 446 18.38 -26.67 22.46
N GLY A 447 17.66 -26.37 21.37
CA GLY A 447 17.21 -25.03 21.03
C GLY A 447 18.26 -24.14 20.32
N LEU A 448 19.44 -24.67 20.01
CA LEU A 448 20.43 -23.97 19.19
C LEU A 448 20.08 -24.09 17.71
N SER A 449 20.08 -22.97 16.99
CA SER A 449 20.00 -22.92 15.53
C SER A 449 20.95 -21.88 14.95
N ALA A 450 21.31 -22.03 13.70
CA ALA A 450 22.11 -21.06 12.95
C ALA A 450 21.37 -20.70 11.65
N GLN A 451 21.42 -19.42 11.27
CA GLN A 451 20.78 -18.92 10.07
C GLN A 451 21.76 -18.06 9.25
N VAL A 452 21.73 -18.26 7.94
CA VAL A 452 22.44 -17.42 6.98
C VAL A 452 21.43 -16.90 5.97
N ARG A 453 21.44 -15.59 5.72
CA ARG A 453 20.60 -14.94 4.69
C ARG A 453 21.49 -14.19 3.70
N VAL A 454 21.20 -14.38 2.41
CA VAL A 454 21.81 -13.64 1.31
C VAL A 454 20.70 -12.92 0.58
N THR A 455 20.89 -11.61 0.32
CA THR A 455 19.92 -10.77 -0.39
C THR A 455 20.56 -10.14 -1.61
N TYR A 456 19.78 -10.04 -2.68
CA TYR A 456 20.14 -9.31 -3.89
C TYR A 456 18.94 -8.46 -4.34
N ASP A 457 19.07 -7.17 -4.28
CA ASP A 457 18.04 -6.22 -4.69
C ASP A 457 18.59 -5.34 -5.82
N ASN A 458 17.81 -5.20 -6.89
CA ASN A 458 18.14 -4.37 -8.03
C ASN A 458 16.90 -3.58 -8.46
N SER A 459 17.07 -2.28 -8.66
CA SER A 459 16.06 -1.42 -9.28
C SER A 459 16.73 -0.56 -10.34
N ALA A 460 16.12 -0.46 -11.51
CA ALA A 460 16.59 0.35 -12.61
C ALA A 460 15.43 1.09 -13.29
N ASP A 461 15.62 2.39 -13.49
CA ASP A 461 14.67 3.26 -14.17
C ASP A 461 15.23 3.63 -15.55
N ILE A 462 14.42 3.42 -16.57
CA ILE A 462 14.69 3.84 -17.94
C ILE A 462 13.70 4.94 -18.26
N ALA A 463 14.18 6.18 -18.38
CA ALA A 463 13.36 7.35 -18.62
C ALA A 463 13.54 7.87 -20.05
N ASP A 464 12.44 8.12 -20.74
CA ASP A 464 12.36 8.80 -22.03
C ASP A 464 11.49 10.05 -21.86
N PHE A 465 12.12 11.23 -21.96
CA PHE A 465 11.44 12.51 -21.87
C PHE A 465 11.50 13.20 -23.23
N ARG A 466 10.34 13.48 -23.79
CA ARG A 466 10.18 14.21 -25.03
C ARG A 466 9.58 15.57 -24.74
N THR A 467 10.41 16.60 -24.74
CA THR A 467 10.01 17.98 -24.53
C THR A 467 9.74 18.64 -25.86
N LYS A 468 8.63 19.35 -25.96
CA LYS A 468 8.24 20.10 -27.15
C LYS A 468 8.05 21.57 -26.80
N SER A 469 8.48 22.47 -27.68
CA SER A 469 8.09 23.88 -27.65
C SER A 469 6.85 24.06 -28.49
N TYR A 470 6.00 24.99 -28.08
CA TYR A 470 4.79 25.33 -28.84
C TYR A 470 4.67 26.83 -29.10
N ALA A 471 4.09 27.20 -30.22
CA ALA A 471 3.73 28.58 -30.53
C ALA A 471 2.60 29.04 -29.61
N TYR A 472 2.68 30.26 -29.13
CA TYR A 472 1.64 30.87 -28.32
C TYR A 472 1.41 32.33 -28.68
N SER A 473 0.22 32.84 -28.37
CA SER A 473 -0.14 34.24 -28.52
C SER A 473 -0.34 34.89 -27.16
N ILE A 474 0.15 36.10 -26.98
CA ILE A 474 -0.14 36.91 -25.81
C ILE A 474 -1.40 37.71 -26.09
N ALA A 475 -2.47 37.48 -25.32
CA ALA A 475 -3.71 38.22 -25.34
C ALA A 475 -3.55 39.46 -24.49
N THR A 476 -3.74 40.62 -25.09
CA THR A 476 -3.67 41.94 -24.45
C THR A 476 -5.01 42.67 -24.62
N PRO A 477 -5.65 43.12 -23.53
CA PRO A 477 -6.89 43.91 -23.63
C PRO A 477 -6.70 45.19 -24.40
N VAL A 478 -7.56 45.45 -25.38
CA VAL A 478 -7.68 46.70 -26.12
C VAL A 478 -8.76 47.54 -25.42
N ARG A 479 -8.47 48.82 -25.17
CA ARG A 479 -9.40 49.70 -24.47
C ARG A 479 -9.94 50.75 -25.42
N ASP A 480 -11.22 51.09 -25.24
CA ASP A 480 -11.90 52.22 -25.90
C ASP A 480 -11.47 53.58 -25.31
N ALA A 481 -12.00 54.67 -25.85
CA ALA A 481 -11.72 56.02 -25.38
C ALA A 481 -12.23 56.28 -23.94
N ALA A 482 -13.17 55.49 -23.45
CA ALA A 482 -13.70 55.56 -22.07
C ALA A 482 -12.86 54.65 -21.10
N GLY A 483 -11.85 53.94 -21.60
CA GLY A 483 -11.01 53.03 -20.82
C GLY A 483 -11.57 51.64 -20.62
N ASN A 484 -12.74 51.31 -21.22
CA ASN A 484 -13.35 50.00 -21.11
C ASN A 484 -12.68 49.00 -22.06
N ILE A 485 -12.66 47.74 -21.69
CA ILE A 485 -12.13 46.66 -22.53
C ILE A 485 -13.08 46.39 -23.71
N SER A 486 -12.65 46.71 -24.92
CA SER A 486 -13.46 46.65 -26.14
C SER A 486 -13.13 45.41 -27.00
N ASP A 487 -11.89 44.93 -26.93
CA ASP A 487 -11.42 43.74 -27.68
C ASP A 487 -10.15 43.13 -27.06
N LEU A 488 -9.66 42.02 -27.64
CA LEU A 488 -8.37 41.42 -27.35
C LEU A 488 -7.47 41.48 -28.59
N SER A 489 -6.27 42.04 -28.43
CA SER A 489 -5.19 41.92 -29.43
C SER A 489 -4.31 40.74 -29.13
N TYR A 490 -3.73 40.12 -30.15
CA TYR A 490 -2.91 38.94 -30.04
C TYR A 490 -1.55 39.15 -30.71
N SER A 491 -0.50 38.91 -29.96
CA SER A 491 0.88 38.91 -30.48
C SER A 491 1.44 37.50 -30.39
N ARG A 492 1.81 36.92 -31.55
CA ARG A 492 2.33 35.55 -31.63
C ARG A 492 3.81 35.46 -31.29
N TYR A 493 4.20 34.43 -30.55
CA TYR A 493 5.55 34.12 -30.14
C TYR A 493 5.84 32.63 -30.26
N GLY A 494 7.12 32.28 -30.39
CA GLY A 494 7.55 30.90 -30.44
C GLY A 494 7.22 30.20 -31.76
N ASN A 495 7.72 29.00 -31.91
CA ASN A 495 7.44 28.08 -33.02
C ASN A 495 7.17 26.72 -32.46
N ASP A 496 6.41 25.92 -33.18
CA ASP A 496 6.23 24.51 -32.88
C ASP A 496 7.49 23.74 -33.28
N THR A 497 8.18 23.15 -32.29
CA THR A 497 9.43 22.37 -32.51
C THR A 497 9.41 21.09 -31.66
#